data_9c1fba8a0c4023247b51ca86b1945304
#
_entry.id   9c1fba8a0c4023247b51ca86b1945304
#
_cell.length_a   1.000
_cell.length_b   1.000
_cell.length_c   1.000
_cell.angle_alpha   90.00
_cell.angle_beta   90.00
_cell.angle_gamma   90.00
#
_symmetry.space_group_name_H-M   'P 1'
#
loop_
_entity.id
_entity.type
_entity.pdbx_description
1 polymer ?
#
loop_
_entity_poly.entity_id
_entity_poly.type
_entity_poly.pdbx_seq_one_letter_code
_entity_poly.pdbx_strand_id
1 'polypeptide(L)'
;MRTLIVSLAVAVGVYAVGAIMATQTLMLREFHSDREEARLADAIVYTQPFDHKLAERIEQLAGVAAAEGRQSLWARVPVGAETRRTIEIIAVHDFAAMRVNSYPLVAGRWPDKRNEIALEHMGLRYLGVAIGDSIVVELPDGAQKRFVVTGAMHDPRYPSPEITNFTVGAVTPAGMEYL
;
A
#
# COMPACT_ATOMS: atom_id res chain seq x y z
N MET A 1 35.10 -41.08 14.50
CA MET A 1 34.26 -40.12 15.21
C MET A 1 34.68 -38.65 14.97
N ARG A 2 35.93 -38.26 15.18
CA ARG A 2 36.41 -36.85 14.98
C ARG A 2 36.16 -36.32 13.57
N THR A 3 36.44 -37.09 12.52
CA THR A 3 36.25 -36.70 11.12
C THR A 3 34.78 -36.41 10.79
N LEU A 4 33.87 -37.19 11.33
CA LEU A 4 32.43 -37.05 11.12
C LEU A 4 31.87 -35.73 11.75
N ILE A 5 32.38 -35.39 12.93
CA ILE A 5 32.00 -34.13 13.62
C ILE A 5 32.52 -32.92 12.84
N VAL A 6 33.76 -32.97 12.34
CA VAL A 6 34.33 -31.89 11.54
C VAL A 6 33.58 -31.73 10.22
N SER A 7 33.27 -32.83 9.52
CA SER A 7 32.50 -32.78 8.28
C SER A 7 31.10 -32.22 8.49
N LEU A 8 30.44 -32.57 9.60
CA LEU A 8 29.10 -32.04 9.95
C LEU A 8 29.19 -30.55 10.27
N ALA A 9 30.18 -30.10 11.01
CA ALA A 9 30.37 -28.69 11.33
C ALA A 9 30.60 -27.83 10.06
N VAL A 10 31.44 -28.34 9.14
CA VAL A 10 31.64 -27.66 7.84
C VAL A 10 30.34 -27.63 7.01
N ALA A 11 29.61 -28.74 6.94
CA ALA A 11 28.35 -28.80 6.20
C ALA A 11 27.30 -27.81 6.74
N VAL A 12 27.16 -27.70 8.07
CA VAL A 12 26.29 -26.74 8.71
C VAL A 12 26.73 -25.31 8.41
N GLY A 13 28.03 -25.03 8.45
CA GLY A 13 28.53 -23.68 8.11
C GLY A 13 28.26 -23.29 6.67
N VAL A 14 28.52 -24.18 5.71
CA VAL A 14 28.23 -23.94 4.28
C VAL A 14 26.73 -23.77 4.04
N TYR A 15 25.90 -24.60 4.66
CA TYR A 15 24.47 -24.49 4.57
C TYR A 15 23.95 -23.12 5.11
N ALA A 16 24.42 -22.70 6.27
CA ALA A 16 24.04 -21.44 6.88
C ALA A 16 24.40 -20.25 5.98
N VAL A 17 25.60 -20.20 5.44
CA VAL A 17 26.04 -19.14 4.50
C VAL A 17 25.22 -19.19 3.23
N GLY A 18 25.00 -20.38 2.65
CA GLY A 18 24.19 -20.55 1.46
C GLY A 18 22.73 -20.09 1.65
N ALA A 19 22.12 -20.42 2.79
CA ALA A 19 20.78 -20.00 3.14
C ALA A 19 20.66 -18.46 3.27
N ILE A 20 21.64 -17.81 3.91
CA ILE A 20 21.67 -16.35 4.04
C ILE A 20 21.79 -15.69 2.65
N MET A 21 22.71 -16.16 1.82
CA MET A 21 22.90 -15.60 0.46
C MET A 21 21.67 -15.82 -0.43
N ALA A 22 21.03 -16.99 -0.36
CA ALA A 22 19.80 -17.28 -1.09
C ALA A 22 18.66 -16.36 -0.65
N THR A 23 18.48 -16.16 0.65
CA THR A 23 17.46 -15.26 1.21
C THR A 23 17.68 -13.81 0.76
N GLN A 24 18.92 -13.32 0.80
CA GLN A 24 19.26 -11.98 0.32
C GLN A 24 18.95 -11.81 -1.17
N THR A 25 19.29 -12.81 -1.99
CA THR A 25 19.06 -12.75 -3.44
C THR A 25 17.57 -12.75 -3.76
N LEU A 26 16.77 -13.56 -3.05
CA LEU A 26 15.31 -13.60 -3.22
C LEU A 26 14.68 -12.27 -2.80
N MET A 27 15.04 -11.76 -1.62
CA MET A 27 14.53 -10.46 -1.16
C MET A 27 14.83 -9.33 -2.16
N LEU A 28 16.07 -9.23 -2.63
CA LEU A 28 16.44 -8.20 -3.60
C LEU A 28 15.68 -8.32 -4.92
N ARG A 29 15.41 -9.53 -5.40
CA ARG A 29 14.65 -9.76 -6.62
C ARG A 29 13.18 -9.35 -6.45
N GLU A 30 12.54 -9.73 -5.37
CA GLU A 30 11.15 -9.33 -5.08
C GLU A 30 11.03 -7.82 -4.96
N PHE A 31 11.92 -7.16 -4.22
CA PHE A 31 11.92 -5.70 -4.13
C PHE A 31 12.10 -4.98 -5.48
N HIS A 32 12.89 -5.52 -6.40
CA HIS A 32 13.05 -4.90 -7.72
C HIS A 32 11.84 -5.15 -8.61
N SER A 33 11.30 -6.37 -8.62
CA SER A 33 10.14 -6.74 -9.40
C SER A 33 8.91 -5.90 -9.03
N ASP A 34 8.62 -5.79 -7.74
CA ASP A 34 7.49 -5.02 -7.22
C ASP A 34 7.61 -3.52 -7.54
N ARG A 35 8.84 -2.98 -7.51
CA ARG A 35 9.08 -1.56 -7.84
C ARG A 35 8.87 -1.23 -9.31
N GLU A 36 9.32 -2.10 -10.22
CA GLU A 36 9.14 -1.90 -11.66
C GLU A 36 7.67 -2.07 -12.06
N GLU A 37 6.99 -3.08 -11.52
CA GLU A 37 5.58 -3.35 -11.81
C GLU A 37 4.66 -2.25 -11.26
N ALA A 38 4.95 -1.76 -10.06
CA ALA A 38 4.18 -0.70 -9.41
C ALA A 38 4.51 0.71 -9.92
N ARG A 39 5.55 0.89 -10.73
CA ARG A 39 5.98 2.21 -11.23
C ARG A 39 6.11 3.22 -10.09
N LEU A 40 6.87 2.85 -9.07
CA LEU A 40 7.01 3.71 -7.89
C LEU A 40 7.56 5.07 -8.27
N ALA A 41 6.99 6.12 -7.67
CA ALA A 41 7.44 7.48 -7.86
C ALA A 41 8.87 7.66 -7.32
N ASP A 42 9.74 8.29 -8.13
CA ASP A 42 11.09 8.68 -7.70
C ASP A 42 11.05 9.85 -6.72
N ALA A 43 10.00 10.69 -6.81
CA ALA A 43 9.80 11.82 -5.92
C ALA A 43 8.30 12.02 -5.60
N ILE A 44 8.02 12.34 -4.34
CA ILE A 44 6.69 12.73 -3.87
C ILE A 44 6.79 14.14 -3.31
N VAL A 45 5.96 15.05 -3.83
CA VAL A 45 5.89 16.44 -3.38
C VAL A 45 4.55 16.67 -2.70
N TYR A 46 4.59 17.02 -1.42
CA TYR A 46 3.40 17.42 -0.67
C TYR A 46 3.16 18.91 -0.83
N THR A 47 1.96 19.27 -1.22
CA THR A 47 1.58 20.67 -1.46
C THR A 47 0.13 20.92 -1.03
N GLN A 48 -0.27 22.18 -1.07
CA GLN A 48 -1.68 22.53 -0.92
C GLN A 48 -2.51 21.99 -2.11
N PRO A 49 -3.84 21.87 -1.97
CA PRO A 49 -4.69 21.42 -3.05
C PRO A 49 -4.43 22.20 -4.34
N PHE A 50 -4.32 21.50 -5.45
CA PHE A 50 -4.03 22.05 -6.77
C PHE A 50 -4.93 21.42 -7.84
N ASP A 51 -5.03 22.04 -9.01
CA ASP A 51 -5.75 21.50 -10.15
C ASP A 51 -4.88 20.50 -10.95
N HIS A 52 -5.51 19.65 -11.74
CA HIS A 52 -4.83 18.65 -12.57
C HIS A 52 -3.81 19.24 -13.55
N LYS A 53 -3.94 20.52 -13.93
CA LYS A 53 -2.99 21.20 -14.83
C LYS A 53 -1.60 21.32 -14.24
N LEU A 54 -1.45 21.27 -12.92
CA LEU A 54 -0.14 21.28 -12.30
C LEU A 54 0.63 19.98 -12.62
N ALA A 55 -0.01 18.83 -12.51
CA ALA A 55 0.59 17.56 -12.87
C ALA A 55 0.99 17.51 -14.35
N GLU A 56 0.14 17.98 -15.24
CA GLU A 56 0.42 18.08 -16.68
C GLU A 56 1.63 18.98 -16.97
N ARG A 57 1.76 20.13 -16.27
CA ARG A 57 2.92 21.02 -16.42
C ARG A 57 4.21 20.41 -15.89
N ILE A 58 4.13 19.65 -14.79
CA ILE A 58 5.29 18.94 -14.24
C ILE A 58 5.75 17.86 -15.24
N GLU A 59 4.84 17.16 -15.88
CA GLU A 59 5.16 16.13 -16.86
C GLU A 59 5.85 16.70 -18.12
N GLN A 60 5.65 17.99 -18.42
CA GLN A 60 6.35 18.67 -19.53
C GLN A 60 7.80 19.06 -19.21
N LEU A 61 8.24 18.91 -17.95
CA LEU A 61 9.62 19.22 -17.58
C LEU A 61 10.58 18.15 -18.11
N ALA A 62 11.76 18.59 -18.52
CA ALA A 62 12.80 17.68 -19.01
C ALA A 62 13.22 16.70 -17.89
N GLY A 63 13.21 15.42 -18.21
CA GLY A 63 13.56 14.36 -17.24
C GLY A 63 12.40 13.81 -16.43
N VAL A 64 11.17 14.31 -16.60
CA VAL A 64 9.97 13.76 -15.98
C VAL A 64 9.28 12.83 -16.97
N ALA A 65 9.16 11.54 -16.63
CA ALA A 65 8.51 10.53 -17.46
C ALA A 65 6.98 10.50 -17.26
N ALA A 66 6.52 10.72 -16.03
CA ALA A 66 5.11 10.80 -15.68
C ALA A 66 4.93 11.61 -14.39
N ALA A 67 3.79 12.27 -14.25
CA ALA A 67 3.39 12.95 -13.03
C ALA A 67 1.90 12.70 -12.76
N GLU A 68 1.55 12.40 -11.51
CA GLU A 68 0.18 12.23 -11.07
C GLU A 68 -0.08 13.01 -9.80
N GLY A 69 -1.21 13.73 -9.78
CA GLY A 69 -1.72 14.34 -8.56
C GLY A 69 -2.66 13.39 -7.83
N ARG A 70 -2.46 13.24 -6.53
CA ARG A 70 -3.35 12.45 -5.66
C ARG A 70 -3.69 13.23 -4.41
N GLN A 71 -4.90 13.09 -3.95
CA GLN A 71 -5.30 13.57 -2.65
C GLN A 71 -5.18 12.43 -1.65
N SER A 72 -4.59 12.69 -0.48
CA SER A 72 -4.57 11.74 0.63
C SER A 72 -5.07 12.40 1.91
N LEU A 73 -5.62 11.56 2.79
CA LEU A 73 -6.14 11.93 4.10
C LEU A 73 -5.78 10.86 5.11
N TRP A 74 -5.29 11.29 6.26
CA TRP A 74 -5.08 10.41 7.40
C TRP A 74 -6.30 10.37 8.30
N ALA A 75 -6.76 9.17 8.61
CA ALA A 75 -7.95 8.93 9.41
C ALA A 75 -7.72 7.75 10.37
N ARG A 76 -8.73 7.42 11.15
CA ARG A 76 -8.71 6.28 12.08
C ARG A 76 -9.88 5.35 11.79
N VAL A 77 -9.65 4.07 12.02
CA VAL A 77 -10.68 3.02 11.96
C VAL A 77 -10.79 2.39 13.34
N PRO A 78 -11.94 2.53 14.03
CA PRO A 78 -12.18 1.82 15.27
C PRO A 78 -12.22 0.30 15.04
N VAL A 79 -11.41 -0.43 15.81
CA VAL A 79 -11.35 -1.89 15.78
C VAL A 79 -11.67 -2.39 17.19
N GLY A 80 -12.87 -2.92 17.38
CA GLY A 80 -13.38 -3.24 18.72
C GLY A 80 -13.70 -1.99 19.54
N ALA A 81 -13.74 -2.12 20.88
CA ALA A 81 -14.21 -1.06 21.76
C ALA A 81 -13.16 0.04 22.04
N GLU A 82 -11.90 -0.33 22.14
CA GLU A 82 -10.84 0.58 22.62
C GLU A 82 -9.71 0.85 21.63
N THR A 83 -9.59 0.03 20.58
CA THR A 83 -8.49 0.14 19.63
C THR A 83 -8.89 0.98 18.42
N ARG A 84 -8.02 1.91 18.03
CA ARG A 84 -8.12 2.68 16.78
C ARG A 84 -6.88 2.45 15.95
N ARG A 85 -7.08 2.06 14.71
CA ARG A 85 -6.02 1.82 13.72
C ARG A 85 -5.93 2.99 12.77
N THR A 86 -4.71 3.38 12.42
CA THR A 86 -4.49 4.46 11.47
C THR A 86 -4.64 3.96 10.03
N ILE A 87 -5.26 4.76 9.19
CA ILE A 87 -5.40 4.52 7.75
C ILE A 87 -5.03 5.78 6.97
N GLU A 88 -4.23 5.61 5.92
CA GLU A 88 -4.08 6.61 4.86
C GLU A 88 -5.13 6.31 3.77
N ILE A 89 -6.01 7.24 3.48
CA ILE A 89 -6.99 7.12 2.40
C ILE A 89 -6.54 7.96 1.23
N ILE A 90 -6.46 7.35 0.05
CA ILE A 90 -5.94 7.98 -1.17
C ILE A 90 -7.04 8.00 -2.21
N ALA A 91 -7.29 9.17 -2.81
CA ALA A 91 -8.15 9.27 -3.97
C ALA A 91 -7.40 8.88 -5.24
N VAL A 92 -7.95 7.93 -5.98
CA VAL A 92 -7.46 7.51 -7.30
C VAL A 92 -8.51 7.88 -8.33
N HIS A 93 -8.10 8.70 -9.31
CA HIS A 93 -9.03 9.21 -10.32
C HIS A 93 -9.48 8.14 -11.31
N ASP A 94 -8.54 7.33 -11.77
CA ASP A 94 -8.79 6.20 -12.66
C ASP A 94 -7.90 5.03 -12.26
N PHE A 95 -8.51 3.98 -11.73
CA PHE A 95 -7.80 2.78 -11.29
C PHE A 95 -7.20 1.97 -12.45
N ALA A 96 -7.72 2.12 -13.67
CA ALA A 96 -7.20 1.44 -14.85
C ALA A 96 -6.03 2.19 -15.50
N ALA A 97 -5.93 3.51 -15.27
CA ALA A 97 -4.96 4.38 -15.93
C ALA A 97 -3.85 4.89 -14.98
N MET A 98 -3.63 4.24 -13.85
CA MET A 98 -2.54 4.59 -12.95
C MET A 98 -1.18 4.44 -13.64
N ARG A 99 -0.41 5.52 -13.72
CA ARG A 99 0.92 5.54 -14.36
C ARG A 99 2.06 5.61 -13.35
N VAL A 100 1.77 6.13 -12.15
CA VAL A 100 2.72 6.28 -11.04
C VAL A 100 2.12 5.67 -9.79
N ASN A 101 2.89 4.95 -9.01
CA ASN A 101 2.44 4.22 -7.83
C ASN A 101 1.16 3.40 -8.13
N SER A 102 1.23 2.53 -9.11
CA SER A 102 0.10 1.67 -9.46
C SER A 102 -0.09 0.59 -8.40
N TYR A 103 -1.34 0.35 -8.06
CA TYR A 103 -1.72 -0.67 -7.08
C TYR A 103 -2.33 -1.86 -7.82
N PRO A 104 -1.70 -3.04 -7.86
CA PRO A 104 -2.36 -4.22 -8.39
C PRO A 104 -3.54 -4.63 -7.49
N LEU A 105 -4.68 -4.93 -8.12
CA LEU A 105 -5.83 -5.50 -7.43
C LEU A 105 -5.56 -6.99 -7.17
N VAL A 106 -5.56 -7.38 -5.91
CA VAL A 106 -5.29 -8.76 -5.47
C VAL A 106 -6.56 -9.59 -5.44
N ALA A 107 -7.68 -8.99 -5.01
CA ALA A 107 -8.97 -9.67 -4.91
C ALA A 107 -10.12 -8.65 -4.94
N GLY A 108 -11.33 -9.11 -5.29
CA GLY A 108 -12.51 -8.26 -5.34
C GLY A 108 -12.54 -7.34 -6.54
N ARG A 109 -12.98 -6.10 -6.35
CA ARG A 109 -13.06 -5.06 -7.39
C ARG A 109 -12.66 -3.69 -6.87
N TRP A 110 -12.32 -2.79 -7.76
CA TRP A 110 -12.12 -1.39 -7.43
C TRP A 110 -13.41 -0.71 -6.96
N PRO A 111 -13.30 0.30 -6.08
CA PRO A 111 -14.44 1.15 -5.72
C PRO A 111 -15.01 1.87 -6.94
N ASP A 112 -16.33 1.92 -7.07
CA ASP A 112 -17.05 2.69 -8.08
C ASP A 112 -18.05 3.69 -7.47
N LYS A 113 -18.37 3.52 -6.17
CA LYS A 113 -19.28 4.40 -5.44
C LYS A 113 -18.56 5.19 -4.36
N ARG A 114 -19.14 6.32 -3.99
CA ARG A 114 -18.57 7.23 -2.98
C ARG A 114 -18.36 6.63 -1.59
N ASN A 115 -19.07 5.56 -1.26
CA ASN A 115 -18.98 4.88 0.03
C ASN A 115 -18.28 3.51 -0.07
N GLU A 116 -17.45 3.33 -1.06
CA GLU A 116 -16.68 2.12 -1.28
C GLU A 116 -15.18 2.39 -1.15
N ILE A 117 -14.45 1.39 -0.67
CA ILE A 117 -13.01 1.47 -0.44
C ILE A 117 -12.35 0.13 -0.82
N ALA A 118 -11.21 0.18 -1.48
CA ALA A 118 -10.30 -0.94 -1.59
C ALA A 118 -9.19 -0.77 -0.53
N LEU A 119 -8.90 -1.83 0.22
CA LEU A 119 -7.88 -1.81 1.27
C LEU A 119 -6.60 -2.52 0.79
N GLU A 120 -5.48 -2.10 1.32
CA GLU A 120 -4.25 -2.88 1.22
C GLU A 120 -4.50 -4.30 1.78
N HIS A 121 -4.01 -5.34 1.08
CA HIS A 121 -4.43 -6.73 1.36
C HIS A 121 -4.06 -7.21 2.77
N MET A 122 -2.90 -6.79 3.30
CA MET A 122 -2.52 -7.06 4.69
C MET A 122 -3.31 -6.19 5.69
N GLY A 123 -3.81 -5.04 5.22
CA GLY A 123 -4.68 -4.14 5.96
C GLY A 123 -6.02 -4.77 6.33
N LEU A 124 -6.53 -5.69 5.52
CA LEU A 124 -7.74 -6.46 5.85
C LEU A 124 -7.56 -7.20 7.18
N ARG A 125 -6.46 -7.92 7.33
CA ARG A 125 -6.13 -8.62 8.58
C ARG A 125 -5.85 -7.65 9.72
N TYR A 126 -5.12 -6.57 9.42
CA TYR A 126 -4.79 -5.54 10.40
C TYR A 126 -6.02 -4.85 10.98
N LEU A 127 -7.05 -4.61 10.18
CA LEU A 127 -8.33 -4.05 10.62
C LEU A 127 -9.32 -5.11 11.11
N GLY A 128 -9.08 -6.40 10.86
CA GLY A 128 -9.97 -7.49 11.22
C GLY A 128 -11.25 -7.54 10.37
N VAL A 129 -11.14 -7.21 9.08
CA VAL A 129 -12.27 -7.14 8.14
C VAL A 129 -12.01 -7.98 6.88
N ALA A 130 -13.08 -8.31 6.16
CA ALA A 130 -13.07 -8.99 4.89
C ALA A 130 -13.69 -8.14 3.78
N ILE A 131 -13.48 -8.54 2.52
CA ILE A 131 -14.19 -7.95 1.38
C ILE A 131 -15.69 -8.20 1.55
N GLY A 132 -16.50 -7.15 1.42
CA GLY A 132 -17.92 -7.12 1.68
C GLY A 132 -18.31 -6.52 3.03
N ASP A 133 -17.39 -6.45 3.98
CA ASP A 133 -17.64 -5.83 5.27
C ASP A 133 -17.70 -4.30 5.17
N SER A 134 -18.24 -3.68 6.21
CA SER A 134 -18.23 -2.24 6.37
C SER A 134 -17.24 -1.80 7.44
N ILE A 135 -16.47 -0.77 7.15
CA ILE A 135 -15.65 -0.07 8.11
C ILE A 135 -16.21 1.32 8.42
N VAL A 136 -15.94 1.81 9.61
CA VAL A 136 -16.20 3.20 9.99
C VAL A 136 -14.87 3.95 9.97
N VAL A 137 -14.80 5.01 9.20
CA VAL A 137 -13.65 5.92 9.15
C VAL A 137 -13.97 7.12 10.03
N GLU A 138 -13.14 7.35 11.02
CA GLU A 138 -13.21 8.49 11.93
C GLU A 138 -12.21 9.55 11.48
N LEU A 139 -12.71 10.72 11.12
CA LEU A 139 -11.93 11.86 10.64
C LEU A 139 -11.30 12.65 11.80
N PRO A 140 -10.29 13.50 11.52
CA PRO A 140 -9.65 14.33 12.55
C PRO A 140 -10.60 15.28 13.29
N ASP A 141 -11.68 15.70 12.66
CA ASP A 141 -12.74 16.55 13.25
C ASP A 141 -13.77 15.77 14.07
N GLY A 142 -13.62 14.42 14.13
CA GLY A 142 -14.53 13.52 14.85
C GLY A 142 -15.72 13.02 14.01
N ALA A 143 -15.88 13.49 12.78
CA ALA A 143 -16.92 12.97 11.89
C ALA A 143 -16.65 11.50 11.54
N GLN A 144 -17.70 10.72 11.40
CA GLN A 144 -17.62 9.31 11.08
C GLN A 144 -18.32 9.00 9.74
N LYS A 145 -17.64 8.27 8.90
CA LYS A 145 -18.13 7.85 7.58
C LYS A 145 -18.04 6.34 7.44
N ARG A 146 -19.05 5.74 6.84
CA ARG A 146 -19.09 4.29 6.62
C ARG A 146 -18.71 3.97 5.18
N PHE A 147 -17.77 3.04 5.03
CA PHE A 147 -17.35 2.51 3.73
C PHE A 147 -17.58 1.01 3.67
N VAL A 148 -17.91 0.49 2.50
CA VAL A 148 -17.94 -0.92 2.18
C VAL A 148 -16.60 -1.30 1.54
N VAL A 149 -15.96 -2.33 2.05
CA VAL A 149 -14.71 -2.86 1.50
C VAL A 149 -15.04 -3.68 0.25
N THR A 150 -14.61 -3.21 -0.92
CA THR A 150 -14.95 -3.84 -2.20
C THR A 150 -13.81 -4.65 -2.80
N GLY A 151 -12.59 -4.40 -2.38
CA GLY A 151 -11.42 -5.10 -2.90
C GLY A 151 -10.22 -5.04 -1.99
N ALA A 152 -9.26 -5.88 -2.31
CA ALA A 152 -7.93 -5.90 -1.73
C ALA A 152 -6.92 -5.52 -2.81
N MET A 153 -6.08 -4.55 -2.53
CA MET A 153 -4.99 -4.10 -3.39
C MET A 153 -3.64 -4.35 -2.72
N HIS A 154 -2.57 -4.34 -3.49
CA HIS A 154 -1.21 -4.32 -2.95
C HIS A 154 -0.60 -2.94 -3.11
N ASP A 155 -0.05 -2.39 -2.03
CA ASP A 155 0.68 -1.12 -2.02
C ASP A 155 2.16 -1.37 -1.71
N PRO A 156 3.03 -1.43 -2.71
CA PRO A 156 4.44 -1.74 -2.51
C PRO A 156 5.27 -0.57 -1.95
N ARG A 157 4.66 0.60 -1.70
CA ARG A 157 5.34 1.76 -1.11
C ARG A 157 5.69 1.52 0.36
N TYR A 158 4.92 0.70 1.04
CA TYR A 158 5.04 0.50 2.48
C TYR A 158 5.21 -0.98 2.84
N PRO A 159 6.01 -1.29 3.86
CA PRO A 159 6.01 -2.61 4.46
C PRO A 159 4.66 -2.87 5.17
N SER A 160 4.52 -4.09 5.70
CA SER A 160 3.25 -4.52 6.32
C SER A 160 2.76 -3.57 7.42
N PRO A 161 1.43 -3.47 7.62
CA PRO A 161 0.83 -2.63 8.66
C PRO A 161 1.29 -2.94 10.09
N GLU A 162 1.74 -4.16 10.35
CA GLU A 162 2.33 -4.56 11.64
C GLU A 162 3.65 -3.84 11.94
N ILE A 163 4.37 -3.39 10.89
CA ILE A 163 5.63 -2.64 11.01
C ILE A 163 5.34 -1.14 11.02
N THR A 164 4.48 -0.68 10.11
CA THR A 164 4.20 0.75 9.93
C THR A 164 3.20 1.32 10.94
N ASN A 165 2.39 0.47 11.57
CA ASN A 165 1.25 0.83 12.41
C ASN A 165 0.14 1.61 11.68
N PHE A 166 0.08 1.52 10.37
CA PHE A 166 -1.02 2.03 9.56
C PHE A 166 -1.25 1.14 8.33
N THR A 167 -2.41 1.30 7.71
CA THR A 167 -2.75 0.68 6.44
C THR A 167 -3.17 1.73 5.42
N VAL A 168 -3.34 1.32 4.16
CA VAL A 168 -3.74 2.19 3.06
C VAL A 168 -5.09 1.74 2.52
N GLY A 169 -5.92 2.72 2.18
CA GLY A 169 -7.18 2.51 1.47
C GLY A 169 -7.28 3.41 0.26
N ALA A 170 -7.79 2.88 -0.85
CA ALA A 170 -8.03 3.63 -2.07
C ALA A 170 -9.52 3.85 -2.27
N VAL A 171 -9.89 5.08 -2.62
CA VAL A 171 -11.26 5.50 -2.90
C VAL A 171 -11.31 6.26 -4.22
N THR A 172 -12.50 6.45 -4.78
CA THR A 172 -12.72 7.37 -5.89
C THR A 172 -12.62 8.84 -5.43
N PRO A 173 -12.47 9.82 -6.33
CA PRO A 173 -12.59 11.24 -5.96
C PRO A 173 -13.90 11.56 -5.22
N ALA A 174 -15.04 11.00 -5.68
CA ALA A 174 -16.32 11.12 -4.99
C ALA A 174 -16.31 10.48 -3.58
N GLY A 175 -15.47 9.46 -3.38
CA GLY A 175 -15.22 8.84 -2.06
C GLY A 175 -14.43 9.76 -1.13
N MET A 176 -13.49 10.51 -1.68
CA MET A 176 -12.73 11.51 -0.91
C MET A 176 -13.61 12.71 -0.53
N GLU A 177 -14.46 13.17 -1.45
CA GLU A 177 -15.44 14.23 -1.16
C GLU A 177 -16.52 13.82 -0.15
N TYR A 178 -16.78 12.50 -0.03
CA TYR A 178 -17.73 11.97 0.96
C TYR A 178 -17.15 12.01 2.38
N LEU A 179 -15.83 12.00 2.53
CA LEU A 179 -15.14 12.13 3.82
C LEU A 179 -15.27 13.54 4.37
#